data_22119908c27bc5566a82bafac007f286
#
_entry.id   22119908c27bc5566a82bafac007f286
#
_cell.length_a   1.000
_cell.length_b   1.000
_cell.length_c   1.000
_cell.angle_alpha   90.00
_cell.angle_beta   90.00
_cell.angle_gamma   90.00
#
_symmetry.space_group_name_H-M   'P 1'
#
loop_
_entity.id
_entity.type
_entity.pdbx_description
1 polymer ?
#
loop_
_entity_poly.entity_id
_entity_poly.type
_entity_poly.pdbx_seq_one_letter_code
_entity_poly.pdbx_strand_id
1 'polypeptide(L)'
;MAFTVLTVVVAANSCAQKRSSVAEQTAKINAEQIAKTYGLDSFGQIETIRYTWNAQFPGVNVSHSWVWEPKTNKVSYEGTDKDGKPVKVSYMRSELGSQPDTVKNEVDPSFVNDNYWLLFPLHAYWDTSATVTDQGMQQLPLGNGTAELVSVKYPSEGGYTPGDTWDLYVGKDNRVEQFAYHRGGTRKPSVAIATWEGYKKAGPLLISTDHHGTADGNPLRIFISDVSVKLTGSEKWINAQ
;
A
#
# COMPACT_ATOMS: atom_id res chain seq x y z
N MET A 1 -34.81 -12.23 51.34
CA MET A 1 -34.26 -13.12 50.30
C MET A 1 -33.85 -12.29 49.10
N ALA A 2 -32.56 -11.98 49.02
CA ALA A 2 -31.98 -11.32 47.87
C ALA A 2 -30.51 -11.74 47.82
N PHE A 3 -30.19 -12.63 46.88
CA PHE A 3 -28.80 -12.88 46.48
C PHE A 3 -28.81 -13.63 45.13
N THR A 4 -27.91 -13.19 44.27
CA THR A 4 -27.41 -13.90 43.09
C THR A 4 -27.86 -13.35 41.76
N VAL A 5 -27.28 -12.23 41.32
CA VAL A 5 -27.01 -11.93 39.91
C VAL A 5 -25.79 -10.99 39.85
N LEU A 6 -24.57 -11.47 39.96
CA LEU A 6 -23.36 -10.65 39.72
C LEU A 6 -22.12 -11.43 39.31
N THR A 7 -22.24 -12.60 38.71
CA THR A 7 -21.01 -13.36 38.36
C THR A 7 -20.82 -13.66 36.86
N VAL A 8 -21.77 -13.35 35.99
CA VAL A 8 -21.68 -13.74 34.56
C VAL A 8 -21.04 -12.65 33.66
N VAL A 9 -21.13 -11.37 34.07
CA VAL A 9 -20.69 -10.25 33.21
C VAL A 9 -19.15 -10.14 33.12
N VAL A 10 -18.44 -10.45 34.21
CA VAL A 10 -16.96 -10.28 34.24
C VAL A 10 -16.24 -11.33 33.38
N ALA A 11 -16.75 -12.56 33.34
CA ALA A 11 -16.12 -13.62 32.55
C ALA A 11 -16.31 -13.43 31.03
N ALA A 12 -17.47 -12.90 30.63
CA ALA A 12 -17.75 -12.61 29.20
C ALA A 12 -16.86 -11.48 28.64
N ASN A 13 -16.68 -10.40 29.41
CA ASN A 13 -15.82 -9.30 29.02
C ASN A 13 -14.33 -9.71 28.91
N SER A 14 -13.85 -10.51 29.88
CA SER A 14 -12.46 -11.01 29.87
C SER A 14 -12.19 -11.95 28.69
N CYS A 15 -13.15 -12.78 28.31
CA CYS A 15 -13.04 -13.71 27.19
C CYS A 15 -13.09 -12.95 25.83
N ALA A 16 -13.94 -11.96 25.71
CA ALA A 16 -14.04 -11.10 24.52
C ALA A 16 -12.76 -10.28 24.32
N GLN A 17 -12.23 -9.69 25.38
CA GLN A 17 -11.00 -8.91 25.34
C GLN A 17 -9.77 -9.77 24.99
N LYS A 18 -9.70 -11.00 25.51
CA LYS A 18 -8.64 -11.95 25.18
C LYS A 18 -8.73 -12.43 23.73
N ARG A 19 -9.93 -12.66 23.19
CA ARG A 19 -10.15 -13.00 21.78
C ARG A 19 -9.77 -11.87 20.85
N SER A 20 -10.12 -10.62 21.19
CA SER A 20 -9.76 -9.43 20.42
C SER A 20 -8.23 -9.24 20.36
N SER A 21 -7.52 -9.40 21.47
CA SER A 21 -6.07 -9.28 21.52
C SER A 21 -5.35 -10.38 20.71
N VAL A 22 -5.88 -11.60 20.71
CA VAL A 22 -5.33 -12.70 19.91
C VAL A 22 -5.53 -12.44 18.41
N ALA A 23 -6.72 -11.99 18.00
CA ALA A 23 -7.02 -11.66 16.61
C ALA A 23 -6.12 -10.51 16.10
N GLU A 24 -5.91 -9.46 16.89
CA GLU A 24 -5.00 -8.37 16.57
C GLU A 24 -3.54 -8.84 16.44
N GLN A 25 -3.10 -9.74 17.32
CA GLN A 25 -1.75 -10.32 17.26
C GLN A 25 -1.57 -11.18 15.99
N THR A 26 -2.57 -11.97 15.63
CA THR A 26 -2.56 -12.79 14.40
C THR A 26 -2.48 -11.90 13.15
N ALA A 27 -3.30 -10.87 13.09
CA ALA A 27 -3.30 -9.93 11.96
C ALA A 27 -1.93 -9.22 11.78
N LYS A 28 -1.26 -8.85 12.86
CA LYS A 28 0.10 -8.27 12.80
C LYS A 28 1.13 -9.27 12.31
N ILE A 29 1.04 -10.53 12.74
CA ILE A 29 1.90 -11.60 12.25
C ILE A 29 1.70 -11.82 10.76
N ASN A 30 0.46 -11.81 10.28
CA ASN A 30 0.16 -11.96 8.86
C ASN A 30 0.71 -10.79 8.03
N ALA A 31 0.54 -9.53 8.48
CA ALA A 31 1.12 -8.37 7.80
C ALA A 31 2.65 -8.45 7.72
N GLU A 32 3.33 -8.92 8.76
CA GLU A 32 4.78 -9.12 8.75
C GLU A 32 5.19 -10.22 7.75
N GLN A 33 4.47 -11.33 7.70
CA GLN A 33 4.76 -12.42 6.76
C GLN A 33 4.55 -11.99 5.31
N ILE A 34 3.48 -11.25 5.03
CA ILE A 34 3.26 -10.63 3.73
C ILE A 34 4.46 -9.74 3.40
N ALA A 35 4.80 -8.78 4.25
CA ALA A 35 5.90 -7.84 4.01
C ALA A 35 7.25 -8.56 3.79
N LYS A 36 7.54 -9.64 4.53
CA LYS A 36 8.74 -10.46 4.34
C LYS A 36 8.79 -11.11 2.96
N THR A 37 7.65 -11.57 2.44
CA THR A 37 7.54 -12.10 1.08
C THR A 37 7.93 -11.07 0.03
N TYR A 38 7.68 -9.78 0.29
CA TYR A 38 8.01 -8.67 -0.60
C TYR A 38 9.39 -8.05 -0.35
N GLY A 39 10.18 -8.59 0.60
CA GLY A 39 11.58 -8.21 0.81
C GLY A 39 11.82 -7.32 2.02
N LEU A 40 10.93 -7.31 3.02
CA LEU A 40 11.06 -6.54 4.25
C LEU A 40 12.44 -6.69 4.90
N ASP A 41 12.91 -7.92 5.09
CA ASP A 41 14.15 -8.21 5.82
C ASP A 41 15.40 -7.66 5.11
N SER A 42 15.30 -7.41 3.81
CA SER A 42 16.41 -6.90 2.99
C SER A 42 16.19 -5.46 2.51
N PHE A 43 15.08 -4.83 2.86
CA PHE A 43 14.76 -3.48 2.37
C PHE A 43 15.80 -2.44 2.79
N GLY A 44 16.40 -2.59 3.96
CA GLY A 44 17.49 -1.72 4.43
C GLY A 44 18.75 -1.72 3.56
N GLN A 45 18.90 -2.70 2.65
CA GLN A 45 20.00 -2.76 1.67
C GLN A 45 19.72 -1.88 0.44
N ILE A 46 18.48 -1.41 0.25
CA ILE A 46 18.12 -0.56 -0.89
C ILE A 46 18.68 0.84 -0.68
N GLU A 47 19.44 1.30 -1.65
CA GLU A 47 19.94 2.68 -1.73
C GLU A 47 18.99 3.56 -2.52
N THR A 48 18.55 3.05 -3.68
CA THR A 48 17.70 3.81 -4.60
C THR A 48 16.73 2.85 -5.29
N ILE A 49 15.50 3.28 -5.44
CA ILE A 49 14.48 2.64 -6.29
C ILE A 49 14.11 3.64 -7.38
N ARG A 50 14.04 3.19 -8.63
CA ARG A 50 13.41 3.94 -9.72
C ARG A 50 12.30 3.11 -10.33
N TYR A 51 11.25 3.78 -10.76
CA TYR A 51 10.10 3.15 -11.42
C TYR A 51 9.29 4.19 -12.17
N THR A 52 8.48 3.73 -13.12
CA THR A 52 7.44 4.53 -13.78
C THR A 52 6.09 3.94 -13.42
N TRP A 53 5.27 4.72 -12.73
CA TRP A 53 3.89 4.40 -12.42
C TRP A 53 3.00 4.88 -13.55
N ASN A 54 2.10 4.02 -14.03
CA ASN A 54 1.19 4.32 -15.12
C ASN A 54 -0.23 3.94 -14.71
N ALA A 55 -1.21 4.78 -15.05
CA ALA A 55 -2.63 4.51 -14.88
C ALA A 55 -3.41 4.79 -16.17
N GLN A 56 -4.30 3.87 -16.48
CA GLN A 56 -5.20 3.94 -17.63
C GLN A 56 -6.66 3.86 -17.14
N PHE A 57 -7.40 4.90 -17.46
CA PHE A 57 -8.84 5.01 -17.27
C PHE A 57 -9.49 5.36 -18.62
N PRO A 58 -10.82 5.24 -18.79
CA PRO A 58 -11.47 5.68 -20.01
C PRO A 58 -11.15 7.13 -20.38
N GLY A 59 -10.42 7.31 -21.47
CA GLY A 59 -10.01 8.62 -21.97
C GLY A 59 -8.84 9.30 -21.26
N VAL A 60 -8.21 8.64 -20.28
CA VAL A 60 -7.10 9.21 -19.49
C VAL A 60 -5.95 8.22 -19.41
N ASN A 61 -4.74 8.68 -19.73
CA ASN A 61 -3.49 7.99 -19.47
C ASN A 61 -2.59 8.91 -18.64
N VAL A 62 -2.09 8.42 -17.52
CA VAL A 62 -1.18 9.14 -16.64
C VAL A 62 0.10 8.35 -16.51
N SER A 63 1.24 9.04 -16.48
CA SER A 63 2.56 8.41 -16.27
C SER A 63 3.44 9.32 -15.42
N HIS A 64 4.01 8.75 -14.36
CA HIS A 64 4.91 9.43 -13.44
C HIS A 64 6.20 8.62 -13.28
N SER A 65 7.34 9.24 -13.56
CA SER A 65 8.65 8.61 -13.36
C SER A 65 9.28 9.08 -12.06
N TRP A 66 9.68 8.13 -11.25
CA TRP A 66 10.18 8.34 -9.90
C TRP A 66 11.59 7.77 -9.71
N VAL A 67 12.41 8.50 -8.95
CA VAL A 67 13.61 7.97 -8.30
C VAL A 67 13.50 8.32 -6.81
N TRP A 68 13.54 7.31 -5.97
CA TRP A 68 13.44 7.46 -4.52
C TRP A 68 14.65 6.86 -3.82
N GLU A 69 15.22 7.62 -2.91
CA GLU A 69 16.28 7.19 -2.00
C GLU A 69 15.66 6.97 -0.61
N PRO A 70 15.30 5.73 -0.21
CA PRO A 70 14.56 5.48 1.04
C PRO A 70 15.25 5.97 2.30
N LYS A 71 16.59 5.90 2.35
CA LYS A 71 17.38 6.26 3.52
C LYS A 71 17.41 7.75 3.80
N THR A 72 17.47 8.55 2.76
CA THR A 72 17.49 10.03 2.85
C THR A 72 16.10 10.62 2.67
N ASN A 73 15.16 9.81 2.20
CA ASN A 73 13.84 10.22 1.79
C ASN A 73 13.84 11.32 0.71
N LYS A 74 14.85 11.29 -0.16
CA LYS A 74 14.93 12.16 -1.33
C LYS A 74 14.12 11.55 -2.47
N VAL A 75 13.31 12.39 -3.09
CA VAL A 75 12.44 12.03 -4.21
C VAL A 75 12.81 12.88 -5.42
N SER A 76 12.91 12.23 -6.59
CA SER A 76 13.01 12.89 -7.89
C SER A 76 11.82 12.47 -8.73
N TYR A 77 11.20 13.43 -9.38
CA TYR A 77 10.00 13.29 -10.21
C TYR A 77 10.27 13.80 -11.62
N GLU A 78 9.75 13.07 -12.59
CA GLU A 78 9.59 13.51 -13.97
C GLU A 78 8.22 13.09 -14.48
N GLY A 79 7.43 14.06 -14.92
CA GLY A 79 6.05 13.86 -15.39
C GLY A 79 5.39 15.18 -15.75
N THR A 80 4.10 15.32 -15.48
CA THR A 80 3.35 16.55 -15.72
C THR A 80 2.63 17.01 -14.44
N ASP A 81 2.32 18.31 -14.37
CA ASP A 81 1.39 18.85 -13.38
C ASP A 81 -0.08 18.60 -13.80
N LYS A 82 -1.02 19.04 -12.96
CA LYS A 82 -2.47 18.92 -13.23
C LYS A 82 -2.92 19.66 -14.51
N ASP A 83 -2.13 20.63 -14.99
CA ASP A 83 -2.40 21.39 -16.20
C ASP A 83 -1.71 20.79 -17.45
N GLY A 84 -1.05 19.62 -17.28
CA GLY A 84 -0.33 18.90 -18.34
C GLY A 84 1.04 19.50 -18.69
N LYS A 85 1.57 20.44 -17.88
CA LYS A 85 2.89 21.04 -18.11
C LYS A 85 3.99 20.12 -17.58
N PRO A 86 5.10 19.95 -18.32
CA PRO A 86 6.22 19.16 -17.86
C PRO A 86 6.78 19.65 -16.50
N VAL A 87 6.99 18.73 -15.59
CA VAL A 87 7.61 18.97 -14.28
C VAL A 87 8.77 18.00 -14.11
N LYS A 88 9.93 18.55 -13.75
CA LYS A 88 11.11 17.77 -13.33
C LYS A 88 11.67 18.41 -12.08
N VAL A 89 11.65 17.68 -10.97
CA VAL A 89 12.05 18.21 -9.65
C VAL A 89 12.68 17.12 -8.81
N SER A 90 13.60 17.53 -7.92
CA SER A 90 14.13 16.69 -6.86
C SER A 90 14.01 17.45 -5.53
N TYR A 91 13.56 16.77 -4.48
CA TYR A 91 13.36 17.38 -3.17
C TYR A 91 13.59 16.37 -2.05
N MET A 92 13.90 16.89 -0.86
CA MET A 92 13.93 16.12 0.38
C MET A 92 12.56 16.21 1.04
N ARG A 93 11.93 15.08 1.34
CA ARG A 93 10.61 15.07 2.00
C ARG A 93 10.65 15.66 3.41
N SER A 94 11.80 15.59 4.08
CA SER A 94 12.02 16.29 5.35
C SER A 94 11.94 17.82 5.25
N GLU A 95 12.09 18.38 4.04
CA GLU A 95 12.05 19.81 3.75
C GLU A 95 10.81 20.20 2.94
N LEU A 96 9.77 19.35 2.95
CA LEU A 96 8.56 19.55 2.14
C LEU A 96 7.89 20.90 2.40
N GLY A 97 7.89 21.35 3.65
CA GLY A 97 7.30 22.66 4.02
C GLY A 97 7.90 23.85 3.29
N SER A 98 9.16 23.80 2.89
CA SER A 98 9.88 24.85 2.15
C SER A 98 9.80 24.74 0.63
N GLN A 99 9.21 23.65 0.12
CA GLN A 99 9.12 23.40 -1.33
C GLN A 99 8.03 24.27 -1.98
N PRO A 100 8.11 24.49 -3.31
CA PRO A 100 7.05 25.15 -4.09
C PRO A 100 5.69 24.46 -3.92
N ASP A 101 4.60 25.19 -4.12
CA ASP A 101 3.23 24.70 -3.96
C ASP A 101 2.93 23.50 -4.88
N THR A 102 3.44 23.49 -6.09
CA THR A 102 3.32 22.33 -7.00
C THR A 102 3.92 21.07 -6.38
N VAL A 103 5.08 21.18 -5.72
CA VAL A 103 5.70 20.02 -5.05
C VAL A 103 4.85 19.58 -3.87
N LYS A 104 4.44 20.50 -3.00
CA LYS A 104 3.67 20.20 -1.78
C LYS A 104 2.29 19.62 -2.07
N ASN A 105 1.61 20.16 -3.09
CA ASN A 105 0.17 19.92 -3.29
C ASN A 105 -0.12 18.95 -4.45
N GLU A 106 0.86 18.66 -5.31
CA GLU A 106 0.67 17.81 -6.48
C GLU A 106 1.71 16.67 -6.52
N VAL A 107 3.01 17.00 -6.50
CA VAL A 107 4.08 16.00 -6.71
C VAL A 107 4.21 15.05 -5.50
N ASP A 108 4.34 15.56 -4.27
CA ASP A 108 4.51 14.69 -3.10
C ASP A 108 3.27 13.84 -2.79
N PRO A 109 2.04 14.35 -2.89
CA PRO A 109 0.84 13.49 -2.81
C PRO A 109 0.79 12.41 -3.89
N SER A 110 1.22 12.72 -5.13
CA SER A 110 1.32 11.72 -6.21
C SER A 110 2.41 10.69 -5.91
N PHE A 111 3.56 11.11 -5.38
CA PHE A 111 4.60 10.18 -4.96
C PHE A 111 4.08 9.18 -3.91
N VAL A 112 3.37 9.67 -2.89
CA VAL A 112 2.81 8.79 -1.85
C VAL A 112 1.81 7.81 -2.46
N ASN A 113 0.88 8.30 -3.28
CA ASN A 113 -0.08 7.44 -3.98
C ASN A 113 0.62 6.34 -4.79
N ASP A 114 1.58 6.72 -5.64
CA ASP A 114 2.23 5.80 -6.56
C ASP A 114 3.16 4.81 -5.84
N ASN A 115 3.77 5.24 -4.73
CA ASN A 115 4.59 4.39 -3.86
C ASN A 115 3.73 3.33 -3.14
N TYR A 116 2.50 3.67 -2.76
CA TYR A 116 1.55 2.70 -2.21
C TYR A 116 1.19 1.63 -3.23
N TRP A 117 0.94 1.98 -4.48
CA TRP A 117 0.70 1.00 -5.53
C TRP A 117 1.90 0.10 -5.81
N LEU A 118 3.13 0.60 -5.62
CA LEU A 118 4.35 -0.19 -5.79
C LEU A 118 4.63 -1.11 -4.60
N LEU A 119 4.46 -0.62 -3.36
CA LEU A 119 4.99 -1.24 -2.14
C LEU A 119 3.94 -1.48 -1.06
N PHE A 120 2.65 -1.48 -1.37
CA PHE A 120 1.60 -1.61 -0.35
C PHE A 120 1.78 -2.82 0.58
N PRO A 121 2.22 -4.00 0.13
CA PRO A 121 2.49 -5.13 1.02
C PRO A 121 3.53 -4.83 2.11
N LEU A 122 4.46 -3.91 1.87
CA LEU A 122 5.39 -3.42 2.89
C LEU A 122 4.74 -2.36 3.78
N HIS A 123 3.93 -1.46 3.21
CA HIS A 123 3.17 -0.44 3.95
C HIS A 123 2.19 -1.07 4.95
N ALA A 124 1.59 -2.20 4.63
CA ALA A 124 0.72 -2.95 5.55
C ALA A 124 1.40 -3.29 6.89
N TYR A 125 2.73 -3.38 6.90
CA TYR A 125 3.54 -3.60 8.10
C TYR A 125 4.19 -2.31 8.64
N TRP A 126 4.66 -1.42 7.74
CA TRP A 126 5.40 -0.20 8.13
C TRP A 126 4.52 0.87 8.76
N ASP A 127 3.28 1.00 8.30
CA ASP A 127 2.39 2.09 8.70
C ASP A 127 1.74 1.78 10.05
N THR A 128 2.50 1.96 11.12
CA THR A 128 2.13 1.60 12.50
C THR A 128 0.88 2.32 13.01
N SER A 129 0.43 3.39 12.36
CA SER A 129 -0.82 4.08 12.67
C SER A 129 -2.05 3.37 12.10
N ALA A 130 -1.87 2.49 11.12
CA ALA A 130 -2.95 1.72 10.53
C ALA A 130 -3.38 0.56 11.46
N THR A 131 -4.67 0.26 11.45
CA THR A 131 -5.22 -0.94 12.10
C THR A 131 -5.26 -2.07 11.09
N VAL A 132 -4.55 -3.16 11.38
CA VAL A 132 -4.57 -4.38 10.57
C VAL A 132 -5.50 -5.39 11.20
N THR A 133 -6.39 -5.98 10.41
CA THR A 133 -7.32 -7.04 10.84
C THR A 133 -7.28 -8.22 9.88
N ASP A 134 -7.25 -9.42 10.43
CA ASP A 134 -7.44 -10.67 9.70
C ASP A 134 -8.93 -11.02 9.72
N GLN A 135 -9.52 -11.17 8.55
CA GLN A 135 -10.94 -11.51 8.39
C GLN A 135 -11.15 -12.96 7.92
N GLY A 136 -10.07 -13.76 7.89
CA GLY A 136 -10.09 -15.15 7.45
C GLY A 136 -10.36 -15.30 5.96
N MET A 137 -10.72 -16.52 5.56
CA MET A 137 -10.99 -16.85 4.16
C MET A 137 -12.24 -16.13 3.65
N GLN A 138 -12.07 -15.37 2.57
CA GLN A 138 -13.14 -14.61 1.90
C GLN A 138 -13.15 -14.90 0.41
N GLN A 139 -14.32 -14.67 -0.22
CA GLN A 139 -14.47 -14.76 -1.68
C GLN A 139 -13.63 -13.66 -2.34
N LEU A 140 -12.88 -14.02 -3.39
CA LEU A 140 -12.17 -13.04 -4.21
C LEU A 140 -13.15 -12.05 -4.86
N PRO A 141 -12.85 -10.75 -4.88
CA PRO A 141 -13.74 -9.75 -5.47
C PRO A 141 -13.81 -9.81 -7.00
N LEU A 142 -12.81 -10.40 -7.65
CA LEU A 142 -12.78 -10.62 -9.10
C LEU A 142 -12.72 -12.11 -9.40
N GLY A 143 -13.73 -12.62 -10.11
CA GLY A 143 -13.78 -14.02 -10.52
C GLY A 143 -14.24 -14.97 -9.41
N ASN A 144 -13.76 -16.21 -9.48
CA ASN A 144 -14.11 -17.28 -8.55
C ASN A 144 -12.87 -17.68 -7.73
N GLY A 145 -13.06 -18.01 -6.48
CA GLY A 145 -12.00 -18.46 -5.59
C GLY A 145 -12.11 -17.82 -4.21
N THR A 146 -11.24 -18.23 -3.32
CA THR A 146 -11.15 -17.69 -1.96
C THR A 146 -9.70 -17.46 -1.59
N ALA A 147 -9.43 -16.39 -0.83
CA ALA A 147 -8.14 -16.08 -0.27
C ALA A 147 -8.31 -15.54 1.16
N GLU A 148 -7.23 -15.46 1.91
CA GLU A 148 -7.24 -14.84 3.23
C GLU A 148 -7.35 -13.33 3.06
N LEU A 149 -8.31 -12.71 3.76
CA LEU A 149 -8.51 -11.26 3.70
C LEU A 149 -7.81 -10.58 4.87
N VAL A 150 -6.80 -9.79 4.56
CA VAL A 150 -6.11 -8.89 5.50
C VAL A 150 -6.51 -7.46 5.17
N SER A 151 -7.23 -6.81 6.10
CA SER A 151 -7.71 -5.43 5.95
C SER A 151 -6.81 -4.47 6.70
N VAL A 152 -6.37 -3.41 6.03
CA VAL A 152 -5.49 -2.34 6.56
C VAL A 152 -6.27 -1.04 6.53
N LYS A 153 -6.66 -0.52 7.69
CA LYS A 153 -7.47 0.69 7.83
C LYS A 153 -6.66 1.82 8.45
N TYR A 154 -6.62 2.94 7.76
CA TYR A 154 -5.94 4.16 8.22
C TYR A 154 -6.83 5.00 9.15
N PRO A 155 -6.24 5.78 10.08
CA PRO A 155 -6.98 6.74 10.90
C PRO A 155 -7.79 7.72 10.06
N SER A 156 -8.89 8.23 10.62
CA SER A 156 -9.75 9.19 9.94
C SER A 156 -9.12 10.58 9.74
N GLU A 157 -8.02 10.85 10.43
CA GLU A 157 -7.33 12.13 10.41
C GLU A 157 -5.82 11.95 10.21
N GLY A 158 -5.19 12.93 9.56
CA GLY A 158 -3.76 12.98 9.32
C GLY A 158 -3.29 12.18 8.11
N GLY A 159 -2.06 12.41 7.69
CA GLY A 159 -1.44 11.75 6.55
C GLY A 159 -2.08 12.08 5.19
N TYR A 160 -1.75 11.27 4.20
CA TYR A 160 -2.26 11.39 2.81
C TYR A 160 -3.49 10.51 2.54
N THR A 161 -3.77 9.56 3.42
CA THR A 161 -4.78 8.50 3.24
C THR A 161 -5.81 8.46 4.37
N PRO A 162 -6.35 9.62 4.85
CA PRO A 162 -7.21 9.64 6.02
C PRO A 162 -8.49 8.83 5.80
N GLY A 163 -8.70 7.82 6.64
CA GLY A 163 -9.85 6.94 6.63
C GLY A 163 -9.87 5.89 5.53
N ASP A 164 -8.83 5.78 4.72
CA ASP A 164 -8.74 4.78 3.66
C ASP A 164 -8.63 3.36 4.23
N THR A 165 -9.15 2.41 3.49
CA THR A 165 -9.02 0.98 3.79
C THR A 165 -8.50 0.25 2.57
N TRP A 166 -7.54 -0.65 2.77
CA TRP A 166 -7.06 -1.59 1.80
C TRP A 166 -7.37 -3.00 2.27
N ASP A 167 -8.13 -3.72 1.50
CA ASP A 167 -8.45 -5.12 1.69
C ASP A 167 -7.56 -5.94 0.75
N LEU A 168 -6.60 -6.68 1.34
CA LEU A 168 -5.65 -7.52 0.61
C LEU A 168 -6.13 -8.96 0.64
N TYR A 169 -6.35 -9.56 -0.51
CA TYR A 169 -6.66 -10.97 -0.67
C TYR A 169 -5.38 -11.74 -0.92
N VAL A 170 -4.96 -12.52 0.07
CA VAL A 170 -3.62 -13.11 0.17
C VAL A 170 -3.68 -14.61 -0.08
N GLY A 171 -2.87 -15.08 -1.01
CA GLY A 171 -2.72 -16.48 -1.33
C GLY A 171 -1.89 -17.25 -0.29
N LYS A 172 -1.86 -18.56 -0.42
CA LYS A 172 -1.14 -19.46 0.51
C LYS A 172 0.37 -19.25 0.57
N ASP A 173 0.93 -18.56 -0.42
CA ASP A 173 2.34 -18.20 -0.52
C ASP A 173 2.64 -16.79 0.04
N ASN A 174 1.70 -16.20 0.76
CA ASN A 174 1.73 -14.84 1.30
C ASN A 174 1.84 -13.75 0.22
N ARG A 175 1.48 -14.04 -1.03
CA ARG A 175 1.37 -13.03 -2.08
C ARG A 175 -0.05 -12.51 -2.14
N VAL A 176 -0.18 -11.23 -2.36
CA VAL A 176 -1.47 -10.61 -2.66
C VAL A 176 -1.91 -11.05 -4.05
N GLU A 177 -3.11 -11.58 -4.17
CA GLU A 177 -3.69 -11.98 -5.48
C GLU A 177 -4.57 -10.86 -6.05
N GLN A 178 -5.35 -10.23 -5.17
CA GLN A 178 -6.27 -9.14 -5.50
C GLN A 178 -6.35 -8.17 -4.32
N PHE A 179 -6.88 -6.99 -4.57
CA PHE A 179 -7.17 -6.03 -3.52
C PHE A 179 -8.48 -5.28 -3.79
N ALA A 180 -9.04 -4.71 -2.73
CA ALA A 180 -10.07 -3.68 -2.81
C ALA A 180 -9.59 -2.46 -2.00
N TYR A 181 -9.45 -1.32 -2.66
CA TYR A 181 -9.15 -0.05 -2.03
C TYR A 181 -10.43 0.75 -1.85
N HIS A 182 -10.67 1.24 -0.64
CA HIS A 182 -11.81 2.06 -0.28
C HIS A 182 -11.32 3.42 0.19
N ARG A 183 -11.61 4.45 -0.60
CA ARG A 183 -11.32 5.83 -0.20
C ARG A 183 -12.25 6.26 0.92
N GLY A 184 -11.67 6.69 2.02
CA GLY A 184 -12.40 7.10 3.23
C GLY A 184 -12.27 8.59 3.56
N GLY A 185 -12.51 8.90 4.83
CA GLY A 185 -12.48 10.24 5.37
C GLY A 185 -13.62 11.12 4.84
N THR A 186 -13.37 12.41 4.71
CA THR A 186 -14.34 13.41 4.19
C THR A 186 -14.34 13.52 2.67
N ARG A 187 -13.43 12.79 1.99
CA ARG A 187 -13.36 12.78 0.53
C ARG A 187 -14.53 12.01 -0.06
N LYS A 188 -14.88 12.33 -1.33
CA LYS A 188 -15.88 11.54 -2.06
C LYS A 188 -15.49 10.05 -2.02
N PRO A 189 -16.37 9.17 -1.52
CA PRO A 189 -16.11 7.73 -1.54
C PRO A 189 -15.78 7.23 -2.95
N SER A 190 -14.86 6.29 -3.03
CA SER A 190 -14.46 5.63 -4.27
C SER A 190 -13.94 4.25 -3.93
N VAL A 191 -14.20 3.27 -4.78
CA VAL A 191 -13.74 1.90 -4.61
C VAL A 191 -12.98 1.48 -5.86
N ALA A 192 -11.72 1.03 -5.67
CA ALA A 192 -10.96 0.38 -6.73
C ALA A 192 -10.74 -1.08 -6.35
N ILE A 193 -11.08 -1.97 -7.27
CA ILE A 193 -10.86 -3.42 -7.12
C ILE A 193 -10.02 -3.88 -8.30
N ALA A 194 -8.88 -4.52 -8.03
CA ALA A 194 -8.02 -5.01 -9.10
C ALA A 194 -7.20 -6.23 -8.68
N THR A 195 -6.61 -6.88 -9.68
CA THR A 195 -5.60 -7.92 -9.50
C THR A 195 -4.31 -7.35 -8.95
N TRP A 196 -3.47 -8.23 -8.39
CA TRP A 196 -2.11 -7.90 -7.96
C TRP A 196 -1.18 -8.94 -8.58
N GLU A 197 -0.68 -8.66 -9.78
CA GLU A 197 -0.04 -9.65 -10.64
C GLU A 197 1.19 -9.10 -11.37
N GLY A 198 1.75 -9.87 -12.33
CA GLY A 198 2.96 -9.45 -13.04
C GLY A 198 4.19 -9.40 -12.16
N TYR A 199 4.32 -10.35 -11.24
CA TYR A 199 5.39 -10.38 -10.26
C TYR A 199 6.78 -10.46 -10.88
N LYS A 200 7.67 -9.58 -10.43
CA LYS A 200 9.08 -9.49 -10.82
C LYS A 200 9.97 -9.28 -9.60
N LYS A 201 11.21 -9.71 -9.70
CA LYS A 201 12.23 -9.44 -8.68
C LYS A 201 13.13 -8.28 -9.12
N ALA A 202 13.22 -7.25 -8.26
CA ALA A 202 14.17 -6.16 -8.39
C ALA A 202 15.16 -6.22 -7.20
N GLY A 203 16.31 -6.87 -7.39
CA GLY A 203 17.20 -7.21 -6.29
C GLY A 203 16.48 -8.07 -5.24
N PRO A 204 16.42 -7.67 -3.95
CA PRO A 204 15.73 -8.40 -2.92
C PRO A 204 14.21 -8.19 -2.90
N LEU A 205 13.70 -7.23 -3.66
CA LEU A 205 12.28 -6.88 -3.65
C LEU A 205 11.49 -7.74 -4.63
N LEU A 206 10.33 -8.21 -4.19
CA LEU A 206 9.28 -8.77 -5.04
C LEU A 206 8.29 -7.65 -5.35
N ILE A 207 8.09 -7.34 -6.63
CA ILE A 207 7.23 -6.25 -7.09
C ILE A 207 6.12 -6.83 -7.96
N SER A 208 4.87 -6.46 -7.68
CA SER A 208 3.77 -6.62 -8.63
C SER A 208 3.82 -5.47 -9.62
N THR A 209 3.71 -5.77 -10.90
CA THR A 209 3.87 -4.77 -11.96
C THR A 209 2.61 -4.53 -12.78
N ASP A 210 1.52 -5.22 -12.50
CA ASP A 210 0.27 -5.07 -13.26
C ASP A 210 -0.96 -5.28 -12.37
N HIS A 211 -1.95 -4.39 -12.51
CA HIS A 211 -3.19 -4.39 -11.74
C HIS A 211 -4.35 -4.06 -12.67
N HIS A 212 -5.19 -5.05 -12.95
CA HIS A 212 -6.36 -4.92 -13.81
C HIS A 212 -7.65 -5.01 -13.00
N GLY A 213 -8.58 -4.12 -13.25
CA GLY A 213 -9.85 -4.14 -12.55
C GLY A 213 -10.76 -2.98 -12.86
N THR A 214 -11.39 -2.44 -11.82
CA THR A 214 -12.33 -1.34 -11.95
C THR A 214 -12.12 -0.30 -10.85
N ALA A 215 -12.40 0.96 -11.16
CA ALA A 215 -12.56 2.03 -10.19
C ALA A 215 -13.97 2.64 -10.35
N ASP A 216 -14.78 2.55 -9.30
CA ASP A 216 -16.19 2.96 -9.31
C ASP A 216 -16.97 2.37 -10.50
N GLY A 217 -16.69 1.09 -10.83
CA GLY A 217 -17.29 0.35 -11.93
C GLY A 217 -16.72 0.64 -13.32
N ASN A 218 -15.80 1.59 -13.47
CA ASN A 218 -15.14 1.88 -14.75
C ASN A 218 -13.84 1.07 -14.87
N PRO A 219 -13.45 0.62 -16.09
CA PRO A 219 -12.20 -0.07 -16.31
C PRO A 219 -11.00 0.71 -15.76
N LEU A 220 -10.12 0.00 -15.06
CA LEU A 220 -8.89 0.50 -14.49
C LEU A 220 -7.74 -0.44 -14.85
N ARG A 221 -6.63 0.11 -15.29
CA ARG A 221 -5.34 -0.57 -15.28
C ARG A 221 -4.30 0.34 -14.64
N ILE A 222 -3.59 -0.18 -13.65
CA ILE A 222 -2.37 0.43 -13.12
C ILE A 222 -1.23 -0.54 -13.42
N PHE A 223 -0.13 -0.01 -13.99
CA PHE A 223 1.04 -0.85 -14.23
C PHE A 223 2.32 -0.08 -13.94
N ILE A 224 3.32 -0.83 -13.47
CA ILE A 224 4.62 -0.29 -13.08
C ILE A 224 5.66 -0.76 -14.09
N SER A 225 6.32 0.17 -14.74
CA SER A 225 7.41 -0.10 -15.70
C SER A 225 8.75 0.43 -15.18
N ASP A 226 9.83 0.04 -15.86
CA ASP A 226 11.20 0.53 -15.62
C ASP A 226 11.70 0.38 -14.17
N VAL A 227 11.16 -0.63 -13.46
CA VAL A 227 11.55 -0.87 -12.07
C VAL A 227 12.99 -1.34 -12.00
N SER A 228 13.77 -0.65 -11.20
CA SER A 228 15.16 -1.03 -10.90
C SER A 228 15.55 -0.56 -9.51
N VAL A 229 16.48 -1.25 -8.89
CA VAL A 229 17.05 -0.87 -7.60
C VAL A 229 18.56 -0.78 -7.66
N LYS A 230 19.13 0.07 -6.82
CA LYS A 230 20.53 0.04 -6.43
C LYS A 230 20.63 -0.43 -4.98
N LEU A 231 21.62 -1.23 -4.70
CA LEU A 231 21.95 -1.65 -3.33
C LEU A 231 23.04 -0.76 -2.74
N THR A 232 23.05 -0.64 -1.45
CA THR A 232 24.05 0.13 -0.70
C THR A 232 25.47 -0.30 -1.10
N GLY A 233 26.29 0.68 -1.45
CA GLY A 233 27.68 0.44 -1.89
C GLY A 233 27.81 -0.07 -3.32
N SER A 234 26.74 -0.09 -4.11
CA SER A 234 26.75 -0.52 -5.51
C SER A 234 26.27 0.60 -6.43
N GLU A 235 27.03 0.86 -7.50
CA GLU A 235 26.61 1.77 -8.58
C GLU A 235 25.76 1.08 -9.65
N LYS A 236 25.58 -0.25 -9.55
CA LYS A 236 24.87 -1.02 -10.57
C LYS A 236 23.36 -1.00 -10.30
N TRP A 237 22.58 -0.74 -11.36
CA TRP A 237 21.15 -0.97 -11.35
C TRP A 237 20.82 -2.44 -11.58
N ILE A 238 19.91 -2.96 -10.75
CA ILE A 238 19.34 -4.30 -10.89
C ILE A 238 17.91 -4.09 -11.38
N ASN A 239 17.68 -4.40 -12.65
CA ASN A 239 16.35 -4.27 -13.26
C ASN A 239 15.42 -5.39 -12.77
N ALA A 240 14.14 -5.09 -12.67
CA ALA A 240 13.11 -6.07 -12.38
C ALA A 240 12.96 -7.07 -13.54
N GLN A 241 12.94 -8.37 -13.21
CA GLN A 241 12.82 -9.47 -14.17
C GLN A 241 12.01 -10.65 -13.60
#